data_33f550032988d6ef59a892f4a0b607ba
#
_entry.id   33f550032988d6ef59a892f4a0b607ba
#
_cell.length_a   1.000
_cell.length_b   1.000
_cell.length_c   1.000
_cell.angle_alpha   90.00
_cell.angle_beta   90.00
_cell.angle_gamma   90.00
#
_symmetry.space_group_name_H-M   'P 1'
#
loop_
_entity.id
_entity.type
_entity.pdbx_description
1 polymer ?
#
loop_
_entity_poly.entity_id
_entity_poly.type
_entity_poly.pdbx_seq_one_letter_code
_entity_poly.pdbx_strand_id
1 'polypeptide(L)'
;MGKLYLFALGGNEISPVITDQETGKMVNPDLPAQWRQAWKTCEILAQFIVDHPDNAYILTHGNGPQIGNILLRSEYAGEMIHKLPIDVCGADTQGALGYMLAQLSNSLRVRGKDLKTAEIITQVIVDHDDPAFQEPTKFIGPPMTCLLYTSPSPRDDT
;
A
#
# COMPACT_ATOMS: atom_id res chain seq x y z
N MET A 1 31.15 -13.64 1.77
CA MET A 1 30.53 -12.30 1.62
C MET A 1 29.08 -12.52 1.26
N GLY A 2 28.15 -12.09 2.12
CA GLY A 2 26.71 -12.29 1.89
C GLY A 2 26.21 -11.50 0.67
N LYS A 3 25.11 -11.95 0.09
CA LYS A 3 24.43 -11.28 -1.02
C LYS A 3 23.40 -10.29 -0.46
N LEU A 4 23.07 -9.28 -1.25
CA LEU A 4 21.92 -8.42 -1.01
C LEU A 4 20.77 -8.92 -1.87
N TYR A 5 19.65 -9.25 -1.24
CA TYR A 5 18.40 -9.61 -1.90
C TYR A 5 17.42 -8.43 -1.83
N LEU A 6 16.82 -8.10 -2.95
CA LEU A 6 15.73 -7.15 -3.03
C LEU A 6 14.46 -7.90 -3.42
N PHE A 7 13.44 -7.84 -2.56
CA PHE A 7 12.11 -8.37 -2.82
C PHE A 7 11.16 -7.23 -3.17
N ALA A 8 10.66 -7.23 -4.38
CA ALA A 8 9.64 -6.29 -4.82
C ALA A 8 8.25 -6.92 -4.66
N LEU A 9 7.49 -6.45 -3.68
CA LEU A 9 6.15 -6.96 -3.38
C LEU A 9 5.12 -6.20 -4.20
N GLY A 10 4.44 -6.89 -5.08
CA GLY A 10 3.31 -6.36 -5.85
C GLY A 10 2.06 -6.19 -4.98
N GLY A 11 1.03 -5.58 -5.57
CA GLY A 11 -0.23 -5.34 -4.84
C GLY A 11 -0.89 -6.62 -4.31
N ASN A 12 -0.79 -7.72 -5.06
CA ASN A 12 -1.42 -8.99 -4.69
C ASN A 12 -0.77 -9.68 -3.48
N GLU A 13 0.50 -9.44 -3.21
CA GLU A 13 1.22 -9.99 -2.06
C GLU A 13 0.82 -9.33 -0.75
N ILE A 14 0.18 -8.15 -0.82
CA ILE A 14 -0.24 -7.39 0.35
C ILE A 14 -1.76 -7.20 0.36
N SER A 15 -2.36 -6.95 -0.80
CA SER A 15 -3.77 -6.60 -0.95
C SER A 15 -4.35 -7.26 -2.21
N PRO A 16 -4.54 -8.58 -2.21
CA PRO A 16 -5.08 -9.28 -3.36
C PRO A 16 -6.52 -8.86 -3.62
N VAL A 17 -6.83 -8.54 -4.85
CA VAL A 17 -8.22 -8.33 -5.25
C VAL A 17 -8.96 -9.66 -5.10
N ILE A 18 -10.09 -9.65 -4.41
CA ILE A 18 -10.93 -10.82 -4.20
C ILE A 18 -12.20 -10.71 -5.03
N THR A 19 -12.69 -11.83 -5.52
CA THR A 19 -14.01 -11.89 -6.15
C THR A 19 -15.05 -12.17 -5.07
N ASP A 20 -15.99 -11.26 -4.91
CA ASP A 20 -17.15 -11.48 -4.05
C ASP A 20 -17.98 -12.65 -4.62
N GLN A 21 -18.20 -13.65 -3.79
CA GLN A 21 -18.84 -14.88 -4.22
C GLN A 21 -20.34 -14.74 -4.50
N GLU A 22 -20.99 -13.74 -3.92
CA GLU A 22 -22.42 -13.49 -4.11
C GLU A 22 -22.70 -12.63 -5.36
N THR A 23 -21.87 -11.63 -5.57
CA THR A 23 -22.08 -10.68 -6.67
C THR A 23 -21.21 -10.92 -7.89
N GLY A 24 -20.19 -11.78 -7.79
CA GLY A 24 -19.19 -12.02 -8.83
C GLY A 24 -18.29 -10.80 -9.13
N LYS A 25 -18.40 -9.74 -8.36
CA LYS A 25 -17.63 -8.51 -8.57
C LYS A 25 -16.26 -8.58 -7.90
N MET A 26 -15.28 -7.97 -8.55
CA MET A 26 -13.99 -7.75 -7.94
C MET A 26 -14.12 -6.68 -6.85
N VAL A 27 -13.70 -7.02 -5.64
CA VAL A 27 -13.72 -6.12 -4.49
C VAL A 27 -12.34 -5.97 -3.90
N ASN A 28 -12.03 -4.78 -3.43
CA ASN A 28 -10.81 -4.57 -2.67
C ASN A 28 -10.94 -5.26 -1.32
N PRO A 29 -9.86 -5.94 -0.86
CA PRO A 29 -9.89 -6.62 0.42
C PRO A 29 -10.06 -5.61 1.56
N ASP A 30 -10.82 -6.01 2.56
CA ASP A 30 -10.90 -5.28 3.81
C ASP A 30 -9.56 -5.29 4.56
N LEU A 31 -9.44 -4.48 5.60
CA LEU A 31 -8.21 -4.40 6.38
C LEU A 31 -7.79 -5.74 7.01
N PRO A 32 -8.71 -6.56 7.58
CA PRO A 32 -8.37 -7.91 8.05
C PRO A 32 -7.81 -8.83 6.96
N ALA A 33 -8.33 -8.77 5.74
CA ALA A 33 -7.82 -9.56 4.62
C ALA A 33 -6.41 -9.11 4.19
N GLN A 34 -6.14 -7.80 4.19
CA GLN A 34 -4.80 -7.27 3.95
C GLN A 34 -3.81 -7.75 5.01
N TRP A 35 -4.18 -7.71 6.29
CA TRP A 35 -3.36 -8.24 7.38
C TRP A 35 -3.04 -9.73 7.22
N ARG A 36 -4.03 -10.54 6.89
CA ARG A 36 -3.82 -11.98 6.66
C ARG A 36 -2.87 -12.24 5.50
N GLN A 37 -2.98 -11.45 4.42
CA GLN A 37 -2.11 -11.61 3.27
C GLN A 37 -0.67 -11.13 3.56
N ALA A 38 -0.52 -9.97 4.20
CA ALA A 38 0.78 -9.48 4.64
C ALA A 38 1.49 -10.49 5.57
N TRP A 39 0.73 -11.09 6.49
CA TRP A 39 1.27 -12.17 7.33
C TRP A 39 1.80 -13.35 6.51
N LYS A 40 0.99 -13.86 5.59
CA LYS A 40 1.41 -14.96 4.69
C LYS A 40 2.71 -14.64 3.98
N THR A 41 2.82 -13.44 3.44
CA THR A 41 4.02 -12.96 2.76
C THR A 41 5.21 -12.92 3.71
N CYS A 42 5.02 -12.40 4.93
CA CYS A 42 6.04 -12.38 5.96
C CYS A 42 6.50 -13.78 6.37
N GLU A 43 5.62 -14.76 6.47
CA GLU A 43 5.97 -16.15 6.79
C GLU A 43 6.86 -16.79 5.71
N ILE A 44 6.53 -16.56 4.43
CA ILE A 44 7.33 -17.05 3.30
C ILE A 44 8.72 -16.38 3.29
N LEU A 45 8.77 -15.07 3.46
CA LEU A 45 10.01 -14.31 3.51
C LEU A 45 10.87 -14.71 4.72
N ALA A 46 10.25 -14.90 5.89
CA ALA A 46 10.95 -15.33 7.08
C ALA A 46 11.62 -16.69 6.89
N GLN A 47 10.94 -17.65 6.25
CA GLN A 47 11.52 -18.93 5.95
C GLN A 47 12.73 -18.80 5.01
N PHE A 48 12.59 -18.02 3.93
CA PHE A 48 13.68 -17.75 3.00
C PHE A 48 14.91 -17.13 3.71
N ILE A 49 14.68 -16.15 4.59
CA ILE A 49 15.75 -15.47 5.34
C ILE A 49 16.45 -16.44 6.30
N VAL A 50 15.70 -17.32 6.94
CA VAL A 50 16.28 -18.35 7.85
C VAL A 50 17.16 -19.32 7.08
N ASP A 51 16.74 -19.72 5.88
CA ASP A 51 17.48 -20.63 5.03
C ASP A 51 18.74 -19.98 4.41
N HIS A 52 18.84 -18.64 4.43
CA HIS A 52 19.93 -17.89 3.82
C HIS A 52 20.51 -16.83 4.80
N PRO A 53 21.04 -17.23 5.96
CA PRO A 53 21.28 -16.34 7.11
C PRO A 53 22.36 -15.27 6.91
N ASP A 54 23.27 -15.47 5.97
CA ASP A 54 24.44 -14.61 5.75
C ASP A 54 24.20 -13.44 4.80
N ASN A 55 22.95 -13.21 4.43
CA ASN A 55 22.56 -12.22 3.42
C ASN A 55 21.89 -10.99 4.06
N ALA A 56 21.87 -9.91 3.29
CA ALA A 56 21.09 -8.71 3.61
C ALA A 56 19.81 -8.66 2.74
N TYR A 57 18.78 -8.01 3.25
CA TYR A 57 17.46 -8.02 2.63
C TYR A 57 16.86 -6.63 2.58
N ILE A 58 16.30 -6.28 1.42
CA ILE A 58 15.48 -5.08 1.20
C ILE A 58 14.15 -5.54 0.65
N LEU A 59 13.06 -5.03 1.23
CA LEU A 59 11.71 -5.18 0.70
C LEU A 59 11.24 -3.86 0.14
N THR A 60 10.64 -3.89 -1.04
CA THR A 60 9.90 -2.75 -1.60
C THR A 60 8.47 -3.16 -1.85
N HIS A 61 7.54 -2.23 -1.75
CA HIS A 61 6.12 -2.50 -1.98
C HIS A 61 5.42 -1.35 -2.68
N GLY A 62 4.35 -1.66 -3.41
CA GLY A 62 3.42 -0.68 -3.95
C GLY A 62 2.30 -0.35 -2.94
N ASN A 63 1.56 0.73 -3.19
CA ASN A 63 0.48 1.19 -2.32
C ASN A 63 -0.72 1.80 -3.08
N GLY A 64 -0.81 1.59 -4.40
CA GLY A 64 -1.81 2.26 -5.24
C GLY A 64 -3.27 2.14 -4.74
N PRO A 65 -3.80 0.94 -4.46
CA PRO A 65 -5.18 0.79 -3.96
C PRO A 65 -5.41 1.50 -2.63
N GLN A 66 -4.40 1.50 -1.76
CA GLN A 66 -4.47 2.11 -0.43
C GLN A 66 -4.51 3.65 -0.50
N ILE A 67 -3.71 4.25 -1.39
CA ILE A 67 -3.74 5.71 -1.63
C ILE A 67 -5.16 6.13 -2.03
N GLY A 68 -5.79 5.43 -2.97
CA GLY A 68 -7.16 5.73 -3.39
C GLY A 68 -8.17 5.68 -2.24
N ASN A 69 -8.04 4.69 -1.35
CA ASN A 69 -8.90 4.59 -0.18
C ASN A 69 -8.70 5.74 0.83
N ILE A 70 -7.45 6.17 1.06
CA ILE A 70 -7.17 7.32 1.94
C ILE A 70 -7.69 8.62 1.31
N LEU A 71 -7.43 8.80 0.02
CA LEU A 71 -7.93 9.98 -0.71
C LEU A 71 -9.45 10.08 -0.64
N LEU A 72 -10.16 8.97 -0.85
CA LEU A 72 -11.62 8.92 -0.76
C LEU A 72 -12.11 9.28 0.66
N ARG A 73 -11.46 8.74 1.70
CA ARG A 73 -11.77 9.11 3.10
C ARG A 73 -11.54 10.58 3.36
N SER A 74 -10.46 11.15 2.83
CA SER A 74 -10.13 12.57 2.94
C SER A 74 -11.19 13.44 2.26
N GLU A 75 -11.68 13.05 1.09
CA GLU A 75 -12.76 13.75 0.40
C GLU A 75 -14.07 13.72 1.21
N TYR A 76 -14.46 12.57 1.73
CA TYR A 76 -15.68 12.45 2.55
C TYR A 76 -15.60 13.23 3.87
N ALA A 77 -14.41 13.33 4.46
CA ALA A 77 -14.21 14.06 5.71
C ALA A 77 -13.95 15.57 5.50
N GLY A 78 -13.81 16.00 4.26
CA GLY A 78 -13.33 17.34 3.90
C GLY A 78 -14.20 18.51 4.38
N GLU A 79 -15.47 18.26 4.77
CA GLU A 79 -16.33 19.26 5.40
C GLU A 79 -16.05 19.45 6.90
N MET A 80 -15.46 18.44 7.54
CA MET A 80 -15.22 18.43 8.99
C MET A 80 -13.76 18.72 9.34
N ILE A 81 -12.84 18.25 8.49
CA ILE A 81 -11.39 18.40 8.68
C ILE A 81 -10.74 18.74 7.35
N HIS A 82 -9.49 19.24 7.40
CA HIS A 82 -8.74 19.54 6.18
C HIS A 82 -8.54 18.30 5.31
N LYS A 83 -8.60 18.47 3.98
CA LYS A 83 -8.29 17.43 3.02
C LYS A 83 -6.78 17.17 2.99
N LEU A 84 -6.41 15.91 2.76
CA LEU A 84 -5.02 15.52 2.62
C LEU A 84 -4.56 15.64 1.16
N PRO A 85 -3.40 16.24 0.90
CA PRO A 85 -2.79 16.19 -0.42
C PRO A 85 -2.32 14.76 -0.72
N ILE A 86 -2.18 14.44 -2.02
CA ILE A 86 -1.95 13.07 -2.47
C ILE A 86 -0.60 12.48 -2.01
N ASP A 87 0.40 13.30 -1.88
CA ASP A 87 1.72 12.91 -1.37
C ASP A 87 1.65 12.47 0.10
N VAL A 88 0.86 13.18 0.93
CA VAL A 88 0.60 12.78 2.32
C VAL A 88 -0.21 11.49 2.37
N CYS A 89 -1.23 11.32 1.52
CA CYS A 89 -1.94 10.04 1.38
C CYS A 89 -0.97 8.89 1.02
N GLY A 90 0.04 9.20 0.21
CA GLY A 90 1.12 8.29 -0.14
C GLY A 90 1.94 7.89 1.10
N ALA A 91 2.37 8.87 1.90
CA ALA A 91 3.14 8.65 3.11
C ALA A 91 2.37 7.83 4.15
N ASP A 92 1.09 8.17 4.39
CA ASP A 92 0.21 7.42 5.29
C ASP A 92 0.11 5.95 4.90
N THR A 93 -0.03 5.67 3.62
CA THR A 93 -0.16 4.29 3.12
C THR A 93 1.19 3.55 3.13
N GLN A 94 2.30 4.23 2.91
CA GLN A 94 3.63 3.64 3.12
C GLN A 94 3.77 3.19 4.57
N GLY A 95 3.51 4.07 5.53
CA GLY A 95 3.58 3.75 6.95
C GLY A 95 2.64 2.61 7.35
N ALA A 96 1.39 2.61 6.87
CA ALA A 96 0.43 1.56 7.18
C ALA A 96 0.86 0.18 6.65
N LEU A 97 1.38 0.12 5.42
CA LEU A 97 1.85 -1.13 4.82
C LEU A 97 3.15 -1.60 5.46
N GLY A 98 4.10 -0.70 5.72
CA GLY A 98 5.33 -1.00 6.43
C GLY A 98 5.06 -1.54 7.84
N TYR A 99 4.08 -0.96 8.54
CA TYR A 99 3.63 -1.48 9.84
C TYR A 99 3.10 -2.92 9.74
N MET A 100 2.34 -3.25 8.69
CA MET A 100 1.89 -4.63 8.45
C MET A 100 3.08 -5.55 8.16
N LEU A 101 4.01 -5.12 7.31
CA LEU A 101 5.19 -5.90 6.93
C LEU A 101 6.22 -6.03 8.05
N ALA A 102 6.20 -5.15 9.06
CA ALA A 102 7.03 -5.27 10.26
C ALA A 102 6.77 -6.57 11.05
N GLN A 103 5.65 -7.27 10.79
CA GLN A 103 5.40 -8.63 11.28
C GLN A 103 6.50 -9.63 10.88
N LEU A 104 7.28 -9.33 9.84
CA LEU A 104 8.45 -10.12 9.45
C LEU A 104 9.42 -10.31 10.61
N SER A 105 9.67 -9.27 11.43
CA SER A 105 10.52 -9.40 12.64
C SER A 105 9.98 -10.45 13.61
N ASN A 106 8.66 -10.50 13.79
CA ASN A 106 8.03 -11.49 14.66
C ASN A 106 8.12 -12.90 14.07
N SER A 107 7.88 -13.05 12.79
CA SER A 107 7.99 -14.33 12.07
C SER A 107 9.42 -14.88 12.10
N LEU A 108 10.41 -14.01 12.03
CA LEU A 108 11.83 -14.37 12.18
C LEU A 108 12.16 -14.79 13.61
N ARG A 109 11.68 -14.06 14.62
CA ARG A 109 11.91 -14.37 16.02
C ARG A 109 11.35 -15.73 16.42
N VAL A 110 10.14 -16.07 15.95
CA VAL A 110 9.54 -17.40 16.17
C VAL A 110 10.40 -18.51 15.57
N ARG A 111 11.17 -18.22 14.54
CA ARG A 111 12.12 -19.13 13.89
C ARG A 111 13.54 -19.07 14.49
N GLY A 112 13.72 -18.42 15.63
CA GLY A 112 15.00 -18.32 16.34
C GLY A 112 15.97 -17.30 15.73
N LYS A 113 15.50 -16.36 14.91
CA LYS A 113 16.31 -15.29 14.33
C LYS A 113 15.92 -13.93 14.92
N ASP A 114 16.83 -13.29 15.65
CA ASP A 114 16.64 -11.93 16.18
C ASP A 114 17.10 -10.88 15.16
N LEU A 115 16.41 -10.83 14.02
CA LEU A 115 16.58 -9.78 13.02
C LEU A 115 15.46 -8.75 13.17
N LYS A 116 15.84 -7.48 13.09
CA LYS A 116 14.90 -6.36 13.17
C LYS A 116 14.60 -5.82 11.77
N THR A 117 13.36 -5.43 11.58
CA THR A 117 12.93 -4.70 10.38
C THR A 117 12.78 -3.22 10.70
N ALA A 118 13.02 -2.38 9.71
CA ALA A 118 12.73 -0.96 9.78
C ALA A 118 12.00 -0.55 8.50
N GLU A 119 11.00 0.31 8.66
CA GLU A 119 10.31 0.95 7.55
C GLU A 119 10.99 2.27 7.22
N ILE A 120 11.19 2.52 5.93
CA ILE A 120 11.73 3.78 5.42
C ILE A 120 10.67 4.41 4.53
N ILE A 121 10.06 5.48 5.00
CA ILE A 121 9.15 6.30 4.20
C ILE A 121 9.98 7.12 3.23
N THR A 122 9.61 7.05 1.96
CA THR A 122 10.36 7.69 0.88
C THR A 122 9.63 8.89 0.30
N GLN A 123 10.38 9.91 -0.07
CA GLN A 123 9.91 11.00 -0.92
C GLN A 123 10.55 10.88 -2.29
N VAL A 124 9.77 11.15 -3.34
CA VAL A 124 10.25 11.14 -4.72
C VAL A 124 10.27 12.57 -5.24
N ILE A 125 11.45 13.03 -5.64
CA ILE A 125 11.59 14.32 -6.32
C ILE A 125 11.13 14.13 -7.76
N VAL A 126 10.23 14.98 -8.21
CA VAL A 126 9.70 14.98 -9.57
C VAL A 126 10.09 16.30 -10.27
N ASP A 127 10.19 16.28 -11.59
CA ASP A 127 10.40 17.48 -12.37
C ASP A 127 9.11 18.31 -12.39
N HIS A 128 9.21 19.61 -12.11
CA HIS A 128 8.09 20.54 -12.16
C HIS A 128 7.44 20.58 -13.56
N ASP A 129 8.22 20.40 -14.61
CA ASP A 129 7.79 20.48 -16.00
C ASP A 129 7.45 19.09 -16.59
N ASP A 130 7.30 18.07 -15.76
CA ASP A 130 6.90 16.72 -16.22
C ASP A 130 5.54 16.80 -16.92
N PRO A 131 5.44 16.33 -18.18
CA PRO A 131 4.20 16.37 -18.94
C PRO A 131 3.05 15.58 -18.30
N ALA A 132 3.34 14.67 -17.39
CA ALA A 132 2.32 13.93 -16.64
C ALA A 132 1.46 14.83 -15.72
N PHE A 133 1.90 16.07 -15.42
CA PHE A 133 1.06 17.04 -14.72
C PHE A 133 -0.03 17.64 -15.63
N GLN A 134 0.18 17.66 -16.95
CA GLN A 134 -0.78 18.14 -17.92
C GLN A 134 -1.66 16.99 -18.45
N GLU A 135 -1.06 15.84 -18.70
CA GLU A 135 -1.74 14.65 -19.22
C GLU A 135 -1.45 13.43 -18.31
N PRO A 136 -2.14 13.33 -17.16
CA PRO A 136 -1.94 12.19 -16.24
C PRO A 136 -2.47 10.90 -16.89
N THR A 137 -1.61 9.87 -16.94
CA THR A 137 -1.93 8.59 -17.58
C THR A 137 -2.29 7.47 -16.60
N LYS A 138 -1.97 7.64 -15.31
CA LYS A 138 -2.21 6.64 -14.28
C LYS A 138 -3.33 7.09 -13.34
N PHE A 139 -4.43 6.34 -13.31
CA PHE A 139 -5.50 6.56 -12.33
C PHE A 139 -5.11 6.04 -10.95
N ILE A 140 -5.73 6.60 -9.91
CA ILE A 140 -5.51 6.25 -8.51
C ILE A 140 -6.83 5.78 -7.92
N GLY A 141 -6.78 4.66 -7.18
CA GLY A 141 -7.93 4.09 -6.51
C GLY A 141 -8.76 3.13 -7.38
N PRO A 142 -9.88 2.63 -6.85
CA PRO A 142 -10.78 1.74 -7.57
C PRO A 142 -11.54 2.50 -8.68
N PRO A 143 -11.97 1.80 -9.73
CA PRO A 143 -12.86 2.41 -10.73
C PRO A 143 -14.13 2.89 -10.02
N MET A 144 -14.50 4.14 -10.26
CA MET A 144 -15.74 4.75 -9.74
C MET A 144 -16.82 4.73 -10.83
N THR A 145 -18.08 4.63 -10.41
CA THR A 145 -19.20 4.76 -11.35
C THR A 145 -19.36 6.21 -11.79
N CYS A 146 -19.90 6.42 -12.99
CA CYS A 146 -20.16 7.77 -13.51
C CYS A 146 -21.01 8.65 -12.56
N LEU A 147 -21.87 8.04 -11.74
CA LEU A 147 -22.68 8.75 -10.74
C LEU A 147 -21.83 9.41 -9.64
N LEU A 148 -20.72 8.83 -9.27
CA LEU A 148 -19.78 9.43 -8.29
C LEU A 148 -18.97 10.58 -8.90
N TYR A 149 -18.66 10.51 -10.20
CA TYR A 149 -17.99 11.60 -10.92
C TYR A 149 -18.90 12.79 -11.23
N THR A 150 -20.20 12.55 -11.36
CA THR A 150 -21.18 13.58 -11.71
C THR A 150 -21.97 14.10 -10.51
N SER A 151 -21.77 13.56 -9.32
CA SER A 151 -22.31 14.17 -8.10
C SER A 151 -21.67 15.55 -7.92
N PRO A 152 -22.49 16.60 -7.73
CA PRO A 152 -21.95 17.93 -7.49
C PRO A 152 -21.01 17.88 -6.28
N SER A 153 -19.81 18.42 -6.45
CA SER A 153 -18.93 18.65 -5.31
C SER A 153 -19.62 19.64 -4.38
N PRO A 154 -19.49 19.50 -3.05
CA PRO A 154 -19.97 20.54 -2.12
C PRO A 154 -19.43 21.96 -2.41
N ARG A 155 -18.48 22.12 -3.33
CA ARG A 155 -17.97 23.41 -3.80
C ARG A 155 -18.80 24.06 -4.90
N ASP A 156 -19.69 23.31 -5.53
CA ASP A 156 -20.47 23.84 -6.65
C ASP A 156 -21.73 24.59 -6.17
N ASP A 157 -22.00 24.57 -4.85
CA ASP A 157 -23.14 25.24 -4.20
C ASP A 157 -22.79 26.60 -3.54
N THR A 158 -21.61 27.17 -3.83
CA THR A 158 -21.18 28.48 -3.30
C THR A 158 -20.95 29.51 -4.37
#